data_0324da035002afd3df0f2983e7fd68ec
#
_entry.id   0324da035002afd3df0f2983e7fd68ec
#
_cell.length_a   1.000
_cell.length_b   1.000
_cell.length_c   1.000
_cell.angle_alpha   90.00
_cell.angle_beta   90.00
_cell.angle_gamma   90.00
#
_symmetry.space_group_name_H-M   'P 1'
#
loop_
_entity.id
_entity.type
_entity.pdbx_description
1 polymer ?
#
loop_
_entity_poly.entity_id
_entity_poly.type
_entity_poly.pdbx_seq_one_letter_code
_entity_poly.pdbx_strand_id
1 'polypeptide(L)'
;VMHRPHANAGLRAVYERHTLNHHQFFTDHEMRFRDHKDWRVTFFPPYALVVFILMSSVGVAVLNVIATPNIAWLFISSTTAMYLIYEFMHFCCHVDENWFVRWCPLVNTLRRHHTAHHNDKIMMDKNMNLTFPIADWMFGTSDLDRGLLGHLFNV
;
A
#
# COMPACT_ATOMS: atom_id res chain seq x y z
N VAL A 1 11.41 -3.80 4.20
CA VAL A 1 10.87 -4.95 4.95
C VAL A 1 10.18 -5.91 4.01
N MET A 2 9.22 -5.46 3.20
CA MET A 2 8.38 -6.33 2.35
C MET A 2 9.12 -7.05 1.23
N HIS A 3 10.21 -6.48 0.70
CA HIS A 3 10.98 -7.04 -0.43
C HIS A 3 12.26 -7.78 -0.03
N ARG A 4 12.49 -8.01 1.25
CA ARG A 4 13.68 -8.76 1.74
C ARG A 4 13.26 -9.88 2.67
N PRO A 5 13.88 -11.07 2.58
CA PRO A 5 13.62 -12.15 3.51
C PRO A 5 14.09 -11.80 4.93
N HIS A 6 13.37 -12.25 5.92
CA HIS A 6 13.64 -11.99 7.33
C HIS A 6 13.73 -13.30 8.13
N ALA A 7 14.53 -13.29 9.19
CA ALA A 7 14.61 -14.40 10.14
C ALA A 7 13.34 -14.51 11.00
N ASN A 8 12.72 -13.37 11.35
CA ASN A 8 11.46 -13.34 12.09
C ASN A 8 10.32 -13.92 11.27
N ALA A 9 9.57 -14.88 11.84
CA ALA A 9 8.52 -15.60 11.13
C ALA A 9 7.39 -14.68 10.63
N GLY A 10 6.98 -13.67 11.41
CA GLY A 10 5.94 -12.72 11.00
C GLY A 10 6.39 -11.84 9.84
N LEU A 11 7.60 -11.31 9.89
CA LEU A 11 8.16 -10.50 8.79
C LEU A 11 8.43 -11.34 7.56
N ARG A 12 8.80 -12.60 7.73
CA ARG A 12 8.95 -13.55 6.63
C ARG A 12 7.61 -13.82 5.93
N ALA A 13 6.53 -14.02 6.69
CA ALA A 13 5.20 -14.21 6.11
C ALA A 13 4.75 -12.98 5.29
N VAL A 14 5.09 -11.76 5.72
CA VAL A 14 4.84 -10.54 4.94
C VAL A 14 5.65 -10.55 3.65
N TYR A 15 6.94 -10.89 3.70
CA TYR A 15 7.79 -11.01 2.52
C TYR A 15 7.26 -12.07 1.54
N GLU A 16 6.93 -13.26 2.02
CA GLU A 16 6.39 -14.35 1.20
C GLU A 16 5.08 -13.93 0.53
N ARG A 17 4.18 -13.29 1.28
CA ARG A 17 2.90 -12.82 0.76
C ARG A 17 3.06 -11.72 -0.27
N HIS A 18 3.88 -10.72 0.02
CA HIS A 18 4.06 -9.54 -0.83
C HIS A 18 4.97 -9.84 -2.01
N THR A 19 6.19 -10.30 -1.78
CA THR A 19 7.19 -10.46 -2.84
C THR A 19 7.04 -11.78 -3.61
N LEU A 20 6.88 -12.91 -2.90
CA LEU A 20 6.87 -14.22 -3.58
C LEU A 20 5.49 -14.57 -4.16
N ASN A 21 4.40 -14.04 -3.60
CA ASN A 21 3.08 -14.29 -4.16
C ASN A 21 2.60 -13.12 -5.02
N HIS A 22 2.51 -11.91 -4.45
CA HIS A 22 1.91 -10.77 -5.12
C HIS A 22 2.77 -10.26 -6.31
N HIS A 23 4.05 -9.95 -6.13
CA HIS A 23 4.92 -9.47 -7.22
C HIS A 23 5.24 -10.53 -8.28
N GLN A 24 5.16 -11.82 -7.95
CA GLN A 24 5.29 -12.87 -8.97
C GLN A 24 4.00 -13.13 -9.74
N PHE A 25 2.86 -12.84 -9.14
CA PHE A 25 1.56 -12.96 -9.79
C PHE A 25 1.26 -11.76 -10.69
N PHE A 26 1.51 -10.54 -10.19
CA PHE A 26 1.38 -9.29 -10.92
C PHE A 26 2.77 -8.77 -11.29
N THR A 27 3.03 -8.66 -12.58
CA THR A 27 4.26 -8.06 -13.10
C THR A 27 3.98 -6.67 -13.67
N ASP A 28 5.02 -5.88 -13.93
CA ASP A 28 4.88 -4.56 -14.57
C ASP A 28 4.23 -4.62 -15.97
N HIS A 29 4.19 -5.81 -16.59
CA HIS A 29 3.52 -6.06 -17.87
C HIS A 29 2.09 -6.59 -17.71
N GLU A 30 1.76 -7.21 -16.59
CA GLU A 30 0.46 -7.84 -16.36
C GLU A 30 -0.05 -7.53 -14.93
N MET A 31 -0.64 -6.36 -14.78
CA MET A 31 -1.12 -5.82 -13.50
C MET A 31 -2.58 -6.16 -13.18
N ARG A 32 -3.33 -6.77 -14.11
CA ARG A 32 -4.77 -6.96 -13.97
C ARG A 32 -5.15 -8.33 -13.46
N PHE A 33 -6.28 -8.41 -12.79
CA PHE A 33 -6.92 -9.67 -12.47
C PHE A 33 -7.25 -10.45 -13.75
N ARG A 34 -6.98 -11.74 -13.73
CA ARG A 34 -7.38 -12.69 -14.79
C ARG A 34 -8.72 -13.34 -14.45
N ASP A 35 -8.95 -13.59 -13.17
CA ASP A 35 -10.18 -14.14 -12.60
C ASP A 35 -10.61 -13.30 -11.39
N HIS A 36 -11.91 -13.25 -11.11
CA HIS A 36 -12.45 -12.54 -9.94
C HIS A 36 -11.92 -13.07 -8.60
N LYS A 37 -11.34 -14.27 -8.54
CA LYS A 37 -10.71 -14.83 -7.33
C LYS A 37 -9.32 -14.26 -7.04
N ASP A 38 -8.71 -13.62 -8.02
CA ASP A 38 -7.34 -13.10 -7.93
C ASP A 38 -7.22 -11.92 -6.96
N TRP A 39 -8.36 -11.30 -6.58
CA TRP A 39 -8.38 -10.29 -5.51
C TRP A 39 -7.73 -10.79 -4.20
N ARG A 40 -7.74 -12.13 -3.97
CA ARG A 40 -7.07 -12.73 -2.81
C ARG A 40 -5.56 -12.59 -2.81
N VAL A 41 -4.96 -12.37 -3.97
CA VAL A 41 -3.51 -12.14 -4.09
C VAL A 41 -3.18 -10.67 -3.77
N THR A 42 -4.13 -9.77 -3.99
CA THR A 42 -3.96 -8.35 -3.72
C THR A 42 -4.14 -8.02 -2.23
N PHE A 43 -5.25 -8.46 -1.63
CA PHE A 43 -5.57 -8.14 -0.25
C PHE A 43 -4.73 -8.93 0.75
N PHE A 44 -4.39 -8.30 1.85
CA PHE A 44 -3.90 -9.04 3.01
C PHE A 44 -4.98 -10.00 3.54
N PRO A 45 -4.58 -11.11 4.19
CA PRO A 45 -5.54 -12.00 4.83
C PRO A 45 -6.41 -11.25 5.85
N PRO A 46 -7.70 -11.58 6.01
CA PRO A 46 -8.60 -10.86 6.93
C PRO A 46 -8.09 -10.75 8.37
N TYR A 47 -7.32 -11.71 8.84
CA TYR A 47 -6.69 -11.65 10.16
C TYR A 47 -5.63 -10.55 10.28
N ALA A 48 -5.06 -10.07 9.17
CA ALA A 48 -4.05 -9.01 9.20
C ALA A 48 -4.62 -7.70 9.76
N LEU A 49 -5.88 -7.37 9.45
CA LEU A 49 -6.56 -6.22 10.06
C LEU A 49 -6.68 -6.39 11.58
N VAL A 50 -7.03 -7.59 12.05
CA VAL A 50 -7.14 -7.86 13.50
C VAL A 50 -5.77 -7.70 14.17
N VAL A 51 -4.73 -8.28 13.59
CA VAL A 51 -3.35 -8.14 14.08
C VAL A 51 -2.92 -6.67 14.10
N PHE A 52 -3.24 -5.93 13.04
CA PHE A 52 -2.93 -4.50 12.94
C PHE A 52 -3.61 -3.70 14.06
N ILE A 53 -4.90 -3.94 14.33
CA ILE A 53 -5.65 -3.28 15.41
C ILE A 53 -5.05 -3.65 16.77
N LEU A 54 -4.73 -4.94 16.99
CA LEU A 54 -4.10 -5.38 18.23
C LEU A 54 -2.73 -4.73 18.46
N MET A 55 -1.90 -4.62 17.44
CA MET A 55 -0.62 -3.92 17.54
C MET A 55 -0.81 -2.42 17.81
N SER A 56 -1.79 -1.80 17.16
CA SER A 56 -2.12 -0.38 17.36
C SER A 56 -2.67 -0.11 18.76
N SER A 57 -3.25 -1.10 19.44
CA SER A 57 -3.80 -0.96 20.80
C SER A 57 -2.73 -0.58 21.84
N VAL A 58 -1.47 -0.92 21.60
CA VAL A 58 -0.33 -0.47 22.44
C VAL A 58 -0.22 1.06 22.38
N GLY A 59 -0.30 1.64 21.17
CA GLY A 59 -0.32 3.09 21.00
C GLY A 59 -1.55 3.74 21.66
N VAL A 60 -2.70 3.10 21.57
CA VAL A 60 -3.92 3.54 22.28
C VAL A 60 -3.69 3.57 23.81
N ALA A 61 -3.13 2.51 24.37
CA ALA A 61 -2.85 2.45 25.81
C ALA A 61 -1.89 3.56 26.24
N VAL A 62 -0.82 3.79 25.50
CA VAL A 62 0.13 4.89 25.79
C VAL A 62 -0.57 6.25 25.70
N LEU A 63 -1.33 6.51 24.65
CA LEU A 63 -2.00 7.80 24.46
C LEU A 63 -3.10 8.07 25.50
N ASN A 64 -3.74 7.04 26.04
CA ASN A 64 -4.66 7.20 27.16
C ASN A 64 -3.97 7.67 28.44
N VAL A 65 -2.69 7.33 28.62
CA VAL A 65 -1.91 7.73 29.81
C VAL A 65 -1.29 9.12 29.64
N ILE A 66 -0.70 9.40 28.46
CA ILE A 66 0.09 10.64 28.26
C ILE A 66 -0.70 11.77 27.60
N ALA A 67 -1.91 11.50 27.09
CA ALA A 67 -2.74 12.48 26.39
C ALA A 67 -4.19 12.39 26.89
N THR A 68 -5.14 12.19 26.00
CA THR A 68 -6.56 12.04 26.35
C THR A 68 -7.19 10.84 25.65
N PRO A 69 -8.29 10.26 26.18
CA PRO A 69 -9.02 9.19 25.51
C PRO A 69 -9.47 9.57 24.08
N ASN A 70 -9.82 10.82 23.84
CA ASN A 70 -10.21 11.28 22.48
C ASN A 70 -9.06 11.19 21.50
N ILE A 71 -7.84 11.52 21.92
CA ILE A 71 -6.63 11.38 21.08
C ILE A 71 -6.35 9.91 20.80
N ALA A 72 -6.49 9.05 21.80
CA ALA A 72 -6.33 7.61 21.63
C ALA A 72 -7.36 7.00 20.65
N TRP A 73 -8.63 7.42 20.74
CA TRP A 73 -9.66 7.01 19.79
C TRP A 73 -9.41 7.54 18.39
N LEU A 74 -8.97 8.80 18.27
CA LEU A 74 -8.60 9.37 16.97
C LEU A 74 -7.43 8.61 16.35
N PHE A 75 -6.42 8.23 17.14
CA PHE A 75 -5.29 7.46 16.66
C PHE A 75 -5.71 6.11 16.07
N ILE A 76 -6.48 5.29 16.81
CA ILE A 76 -6.91 3.98 16.29
C ILE A 76 -7.84 4.10 15.09
N SER A 77 -8.73 5.08 15.09
CA SER A 77 -9.63 5.32 13.95
C SER A 77 -8.86 5.74 12.71
N SER A 78 -7.89 6.66 12.84
CA SER A 78 -7.09 7.14 11.72
C SER A 78 -6.19 6.04 11.16
N THR A 79 -5.52 5.26 12.02
CA THR A 79 -4.65 4.17 11.59
C THR A 79 -5.43 3.05 10.91
N THR A 80 -6.61 2.70 11.43
CA THR A 80 -7.50 1.72 10.81
C THR A 80 -8.03 2.22 9.47
N ALA A 81 -8.46 3.48 9.38
CA ALA A 81 -8.89 4.09 8.13
C ALA A 81 -7.76 4.07 7.09
N MET A 82 -6.54 4.41 7.48
CA MET A 82 -5.38 4.37 6.58
C MET A 82 -5.07 2.96 6.08
N TYR A 83 -5.21 1.93 6.92
CA TYR A 83 -5.08 0.54 6.49
C TYR A 83 -6.13 0.19 5.42
N LEU A 84 -7.40 0.54 5.64
CA LEU A 84 -8.48 0.27 4.67
C LEU A 84 -8.31 1.06 3.37
N ILE A 85 -7.85 2.32 3.46
CA ILE A 85 -7.52 3.13 2.27
C ILE A 85 -6.38 2.48 1.48
N TYR A 86 -5.34 1.99 2.16
CA TYR A 86 -4.25 1.26 1.51
C TYR A 86 -4.77 0.05 0.74
N GLU A 87 -5.58 -0.81 1.38
CA GLU A 87 -6.16 -1.99 0.73
C GLU A 87 -7.01 -1.61 -0.49
N PHE A 88 -7.86 -0.60 -0.35
CA PHE A 88 -8.71 -0.11 -1.45
C PHE A 88 -7.88 0.47 -2.60
N MET A 89 -6.90 1.31 -2.31
CA MET A 89 -6.05 1.92 -3.34
C MET A 89 -5.20 0.86 -4.05
N HIS A 90 -4.68 -0.10 -3.31
CA HIS A 90 -3.96 -1.24 -3.85
C HIS A 90 -4.85 -2.10 -4.77
N PHE A 91 -6.08 -2.40 -4.33
CA PHE A 91 -7.07 -3.07 -5.18
C PHE A 91 -7.31 -2.30 -6.48
N CYS A 92 -7.48 -0.97 -6.43
CA CYS A 92 -7.65 -0.13 -7.61
C CYS A 92 -6.47 -0.21 -8.59
N CYS A 93 -5.27 -0.58 -8.14
CA CYS A 93 -4.12 -0.77 -9.02
C CYS A 93 -4.24 -2.01 -9.92
N HIS A 94 -5.00 -3.02 -9.50
CA HIS A 94 -5.08 -4.32 -10.17
C HIS A 94 -6.42 -4.60 -10.88
N VAL A 95 -7.43 -3.74 -10.72
CA VAL A 95 -8.72 -3.89 -11.43
C VAL A 95 -8.61 -3.47 -12.90
N ASP A 96 -9.52 -3.99 -13.69
CA ASP A 96 -9.68 -3.52 -15.07
C ASP A 96 -9.94 -2.03 -15.15
N GLU A 97 -9.53 -1.44 -16.26
CA GLU A 97 -9.75 -0.02 -16.48
C GLU A 97 -11.24 0.28 -16.55
N ASN A 98 -11.69 1.19 -15.73
CA ASN A 98 -13.04 1.72 -15.70
C ASN A 98 -12.99 3.23 -15.51
N TRP A 99 -14.14 3.91 -15.61
CA TRP A 99 -14.18 5.36 -15.53
C TRP A 99 -13.59 5.90 -14.21
N PHE A 100 -13.82 5.22 -13.09
CA PHE A 100 -13.32 5.66 -11.79
C PHE A 100 -11.78 5.63 -11.74
N VAL A 101 -11.17 4.48 -12.02
CA VAL A 101 -9.71 4.33 -11.97
C VAL A 101 -9.00 5.16 -13.04
N ARG A 102 -9.69 5.47 -14.13
CA ARG A 102 -9.15 6.31 -15.21
C ARG A 102 -9.19 7.80 -14.88
N TRP A 103 -10.27 8.28 -14.29
CA TRP A 103 -10.52 9.71 -14.14
C TRP A 103 -10.31 10.23 -12.72
N CYS A 104 -10.26 9.37 -11.70
CA CYS A 104 -9.91 9.79 -10.35
C CYS A 104 -8.40 10.11 -10.29
N PRO A 105 -8.00 11.38 -10.11
CA PRO A 105 -6.61 11.82 -10.31
C PRO A 105 -5.62 11.02 -9.48
N LEU A 106 -5.86 10.90 -8.18
CA LEU A 106 -4.97 10.18 -7.27
C LEU A 106 -4.87 8.69 -7.61
N VAL A 107 -5.99 8.04 -7.94
CA VAL A 107 -6.03 6.61 -8.29
C VAL A 107 -5.27 6.36 -9.59
N ASN A 108 -5.47 7.21 -10.60
CA ASN A 108 -4.76 7.09 -11.88
C ASN A 108 -3.24 7.19 -11.68
N THR A 109 -2.79 8.18 -10.93
CA THR A 109 -1.38 8.37 -10.62
C THR A 109 -0.81 7.18 -9.86
N LEU A 110 -1.56 6.67 -8.87
CA LEU A 110 -1.14 5.55 -8.06
C LEU A 110 -1.02 4.26 -8.88
N ARG A 111 -1.95 4.00 -9.79
CA ARG A 111 -1.88 2.85 -10.71
C ARG A 111 -0.57 2.84 -11.49
N ARG A 112 -0.21 3.96 -12.09
CA ARG A 112 1.06 4.12 -12.80
C ARG A 112 2.25 3.91 -11.87
N HIS A 113 2.23 4.52 -10.69
CA HIS A 113 3.28 4.44 -9.70
C HIS A 113 3.49 3.00 -9.21
N HIS A 114 2.39 2.30 -8.94
CA HIS A 114 2.41 0.90 -8.52
C HIS A 114 2.85 -0.06 -9.64
N THR A 115 2.44 0.18 -10.88
CA THR A 115 2.93 -0.59 -12.04
C THR A 115 4.45 -0.48 -12.16
N ALA A 116 5.00 0.72 -12.00
CA ALA A 116 6.46 0.90 -12.01
C ALA A 116 7.13 0.21 -10.81
N HIS A 117 6.47 0.18 -9.64
CA HIS A 117 6.96 -0.55 -8.46
C HIS A 117 7.05 -2.07 -8.70
N HIS A 118 6.18 -2.66 -9.53
CA HIS A 118 6.25 -4.08 -9.90
C HIS A 118 7.42 -4.42 -10.84
N ASN A 119 8.20 -3.44 -11.27
CA ASN A 119 9.41 -3.70 -12.04
C ASN A 119 10.55 -4.15 -11.10
N ASP A 120 11.03 -5.38 -11.30
CA ASP A 120 12.07 -6.01 -10.47
C ASP A 120 13.35 -5.19 -10.35
N LYS A 121 13.62 -4.33 -11.33
CA LYS A 121 14.84 -3.50 -11.34
C LYS A 121 14.80 -2.33 -10.36
N ILE A 122 13.60 -1.85 -10.02
CA ILE A 122 13.44 -0.64 -9.18
C ILE A 122 12.60 -0.87 -7.93
N MET A 123 11.90 -1.99 -7.79
CA MET A 123 10.99 -2.28 -6.67
C MET A 123 11.65 -2.22 -5.29
N MET A 124 12.99 -2.32 -5.23
CA MET A 124 13.73 -2.27 -3.97
C MET A 124 14.02 -0.84 -3.50
N ASP A 125 14.01 0.13 -4.41
CA ASP A 125 14.52 1.48 -4.15
C ASP A 125 13.52 2.58 -4.51
N LYS A 126 12.52 2.28 -5.34
CA LYS A 126 11.59 3.28 -5.88
C LYS A 126 10.13 2.91 -5.63
N ASN A 127 9.29 3.95 -5.58
CA ASN A 127 7.82 3.86 -5.57
C ASN A 127 7.27 3.00 -4.42
N MET A 128 7.77 3.22 -3.21
CA MET A 128 7.44 2.43 -2.03
C MET A 128 6.07 2.75 -1.44
N ASN A 129 5.51 3.93 -1.73
CA ASN A 129 4.26 4.36 -1.13
C ASN A 129 3.07 4.08 -2.04
N LEU A 130 2.24 3.10 -1.65
CA LEU A 130 1.06 2.66 -2.40
C LEU A 130 -0.22 3.41 -2.05
N THR A 131 -0.18 4.41 -1.17
CA THR A 131 -1.37 5.17 -0.79
C THR A 131 -1.29 6.60 -1.27
N PHE A 132 -0.15 7.24 -1.03
CA PHE A 132 0.11 8.63 -1.41
C PHE A 132 1.50 8.74 -2.04
N PRO A 133 1.62 8.78 -3.36
CA PRO A 133 2.92 8.84 -4.06
C PRO A 133 3.70 10.13 -3.74
N ILE A 134 3.07 11.08 -3.07
CA ILE A 134 3.69 12.30 -2.55
C ILE A 134 4.87 11.99 -1.61
N ALA A 135 4.78 10.93 -0.81
CA ALA A 135 5.87 10.55 0.09
C ALA A 135 7.13 10.15 -0.71
N ASP A 136 6.98 9.40 -1.79
CA ASP A 136 8.10 9.06 -2.66
C ASP A 136 8.70 10.29 -3.34
N TRP A 137 7.88 11.25 -3.72
CA TRP A 137 8.37 12.55 -4.20
C TRP A 137 9.17 13.30 -3.13
N MET A 138 8.64 13.39 -1.90
CA MET A 138 9.29 14.08 -0.80
C MET A 138 10.64 13.47 -0.40
N PHE A 139 10.75 12.16 -0.46
CA PHE A 139 11.97 11.43 -0.09
C PHE A 139 12.89 11.11 -1.27
N GLY A 140 12.55 11.55 -2.48
CA GLY A 140 13.35 11.28 -3.69
C GLY A 140 13.37 9.80 -4.10
N THR A 141 12.39 9.03 -3.64
CA THR A 141 12.23 7.60 -3.97
C THR A 141 11.21 7.36 -5.10
N SER A 142 10.72 8.42 -5.75
CA SER A 142 9.93 8.30 -6.98
C SER A 142 10.82 7.97 -8.19
N ASP A 143 10.28 7.20 -9.13
CA ASP A 143 10.88 6.98 -10.44
C ASP A 143 10.62 8.13 -11.42
N LEU A 144 9.73 9.06 -11.02
CA LEU A 144 9.38 10.25 -11.81
C LEU A 144 10.15 11.48 -11.34
N ASP A 145 10.71 12.20 -12.30
CA ASP A 145 11.21 13.55 -12.10
C ASP A 145 10.10 14.58 -12.38
N ARG A 146 9.10 14.59 -11.51
CA ARG A 146 7.94 15.50 -11.58
C ARG A 146 7.72 16.19 -10.25
N GLY A 147 7.26 17.44 -10.30
CA GLY A 147 6.86 18.17 -9.11
C GLY A 147 5.63 17.55 -8.42
N LEU A 148 5.23 18.13 -7.30
CA LEU A 148 4.09 17.68 -6.50
C LEU A 148 2.81 17.50 -7.34
N LEU A 149 2.51 18.43 -8.23
CA LEU A 149 1.31 18.32 -9.08
C LEU A 149 1.39 17.15 -10.04
N GLY A 150 2.56 16.81 -10.56
CA GLY A 150 2.76 15.63 -11.39
C GLY A 150 2.54 14.33 -10.66
N HIS A 151 2.82 14.28 -9.35
CA HIS A 151 2.56 13.12 -8.50
C HIS A 151 1.10 13.01 -8.07
N LEU A 152 0.36 14.12 -8.04
CA LEU A 152 -1.07 14.11 -7.70
C LEU A 152 -1.97 13.84 -8.90
N PHE A 153 -1.66 14.41 -10.04
CA PHE A 153 -2.56 14.47 -11.20
C PHE A 153 -2.04 13.74 -12.44
N ASN A 154 -0.88 13.12 -12.37
CA ASN A 154 -0.24 12.40 -13.48
C ASN A 154 -0.01 13.30 -14.73
N VAL A 155 0.43 14.53 -14.52
CA VAL A 155 0.70 15.55 -15.56
C VAL A 155 2.18 15.88 -15.64
#